data_e71972d91cdf6a9755a64a06e38ba17c
#
_entry.id   e71972d91cdf6a9755a64a06e38ba17c
#
_cell.length_a   1.000
_cell.length_b   1.000
_cell.length_c   1.000
_cell.angle_alpha   90.00
_cell.angle_beta   90.00
_cell.angle_gamma   90.00
#
_symmetry.space_group_name_H-M   'P 1'
#
loop_
_entity.id
_entity.type
_entity.pdbx_description
1 polymer ?
#
loop_
_entity_poly.entity_id
_entity_poly.type
_entity_poly.pdbx_seq_one_letter_code
_entity_poly.pdbx_strand_id
1 'polypeptide(L)'
;MGISNMNEYTVARATKGLSDYINSLGKVEAKRGVIISYDTRRMSFEFSLTSERVLGANGIKVYMFEDVRPVPICSYAVSHLGCISVIMITASHNPKEYNGYKVYGEDGAQMSPEATAGVVKFIQSTPYFGIEKEDVKSVERKDILGKDGFKLSENITVIGKSLDDDYYAQISKLSLSDEAVKKVGKDIKIVYSPIHGSGFVPVTTMLAKMGISVSVVEEQKYPDTEFSTVAMPNPEQPDALKMGIELADKLGSDIVIGTDPDCDRMGIAIRDNQGKFILLNGNQIGAMLMDYILMRHKQEGSLPKNSAVVKTIVTTRLADKIARSYGATVFDVLTGFKFIG
;
A
#
# COMPACT_ATOMS: atom_id res chain seq x y z
N MET A 1 5.41 -3.37 15.41
CA MET A 1 5.89 -3.27 16.82
C MET A 1 4.77 -3.78 17.71
N GLY A 2 5.08 -4.49 18.83
CA GLY A 2 4.08 -4.95 19.78
C GLY A 2 3.48 -3.81 20.62
N ILE A 3 2.43 -4.11 21.40
CA ILE A 3 1.60 -3.14 22.14
C ILE A 3 2.43 -2.19 23.04
N SER A 4 3.50 -2.64 23.66
CA SER A 4 4.36 -1.78 24.50
C SER A 4 5.04 -0.65 23.71
N ASN A 5 5.28 -0.85 22.43
CA ASN A 5 5.96 0.11 21.56
C ASN A 5 5.03 0.79 20.56
N MET A 6 3.81 0.26 20.36
CA MET A 6 2.79 0.83 19.49
C MET A 6 1.49 0.98 20.27
N ASN A 7 1.25 2.15 20.78
CA ASN A 7 0.07 2.52 21.56
C ASN A 7 -0.26 4.01 21.33
N GLU A 8 -1.37 4.48 21.87
CA GLU A 8 -1.84 5.85 21.68
C GLU A 8 -0.80 6.92 22.07
N TYR A 9 -0.06 6.72 23.13
CA TYR A 9 0.95 7.68 23.59
C TYR A 9 2.15 7.76 22.66
N THR A 10 2.65 6.63 22.18
CA THR A 10 3.78 6.58 21.25
C THR A 10 3.39 7.11 19.87
N VAL A 11 2.15 6.83 19.42
CA VAL A 11 1.59 7.38 18.17
C VAL A 11 1.43 8.90 18.27
N ALA A 12 0.82 9.40 19.35
CA ALA A 12 0.68 10.83 19.58
C ALA A 12 2.05 11.53 19.59
N ARG A 13 3.02 10.94 20.27
CA ARG A 13 4.40 11.47 20.32
C ARG A 13 5.08 11.49 18.96
N ALA A 14 4.97 10.42 18.19
CA ALA A 14 5.54 10.37 16.84
C ALA A 14 4.88 11.42 15.92
N THR A 15 3.56 11.53 16.00
CA THR A 15 2.79 12.51 15.21
C THR A 15 3.10 13.93 15.62
N LYS A 16 3.28 14.22 16.92
CA LYS A 16 3.69 15.55 17.39
C LYS A 16 5.06 15.91 16.85
N GLY A 17 6.03 14.98 16.89
CA GLY A 17 7.35 15.21 16.31
C GLY A 17 7.31 15.48 14.80
N LEU A 18 6.46 14.75 14.05
CA LEU A 18 6.22 15.01 12.63
C LEU A 18 5.57 16.40 12.44
N SER A 19 4.58 16.76 13.26
CA SER A 19 3.94 18.08 13.23
C SER A 19 4.93 19.21 13.42
N ASP A 20 5.82 19.09 14.42
CA ASP A 20 6.84 20.10 14.71
C ASP A 20 7.87 20.21 13.58
N TYR A 21 8.25 19.08 13.00
CA TYR A 21 9.12 19.06 11.82
C TYR A 21 8.45 19.80 10.65
N ILE A 22 7.20 19.49 10.30
CA ILE A 22 6.46 20.15 9.21
C ILE A 22 6.34 21.66 9.49
N ASN A 23 5.97 22.05 10.71
CA ASN A 23 5.85 23.47 11.10
C ASN A 23 7.20 24.21 11.02
N SER A 24 8.33 23.50 11.27
CA SER A 24 9.67 24.08 11.13
C SER A 24 10.05 24.38 9.67
N LEU A 25 9.43 23.72 8.70
CA LEU A 25 9.61 24.00 7.27
C LEU A 25 8.87 25.27 6.82
N GLY A 26 7.91 25.74 7.61
CA GLY A 26 7.20 26.98 7.38
C GLY A 26 5.68 26.81 7.22
N LYS A 27 4.95 27.95 7.34
CA LYS A 27 3.47 27.95 7.29
C LYS A 27 2.88 27.51 5.95
N VAL A 28 3.60 27.68 4.87
CA VAL A 28 3.16 27.24 3.53
C VAL A 28 3.11 25.72 3.49
N GLU A 29 4.16 25.07 3.97
CA GLU A 29 4.27 23.60 4.00
C GLU A 29 3.22 22.98 4.92
N ALA A 30 3.00 23.55 6.11
CA ALA A 30 1.96 23.09 7.04
C ALA A 30 0.53 23.13 6.44
N LYS A 31 0.25 24.09 5.55
CA LYS A 31 -1.05 24.22 4.87
C LYS A 31 -1.29 23.19 3.76
N ARG A 32 -0.24 22.56 3.24
CA ARG A 32 -0.37 21.51 2.23
C ARG A 32 -1.10 20.28 2.78
N GLY A 33 -0.90 20.02 4.06
CA GLY A 33 -1.58 18.96 4.78
C GLY A 33 -0.90 17.60 4.74
N VAL A 34 -1.44 16.68 5.54
CA VAL A 34 -0.95 15.31 5.70
C VAL A 34 -2.10 14.34 5.41
N ILE A 35 -1.82 13.29 4.67
CA ILE A 35 -2.76 12.19 4.45
C ILE A 35 -2.59 11.15 5.54
N ILE A 36 -3.71 10.58 6.01
CA ILE A 36 -3.71 9.46 6.94
C ILE A 36 -4.45 8.28 6.32
N SER A 37 -3.78 7.13 6.31
CA SER A 37 -4.34 5.86 5.90
C SER A 37 -3.99 4.76 6.89
N TYR A 38 -4.73 3.68 6.82
CA TYR A 38 -4.58 2.55 7.72
C TYR A 38 -4.99 1.24 7.06
N ASP A 39 -4.45 0.13 7.59
CA ASP A 39 -4.83 -1.22 7.22
C ASP A 39 -5.85 -1.84 8.20
N THR A 40 -6.10 -3.11 8.04
CA THR A 40 -7.09 -3.90 8.81
C THR A 40 -6.70 -4.14 10.26
N ARG A 41 -5.45 -3.93 10.65
CA ARG A 41 -4.90 -4.37 11.94
C ARG A 41 -5.63 -3.74 13.13
N ARG A 42 -5.62 -4.48 14.25
CA ARG A 42 -6.16 -3.99 15.52
C ARG A 42 -5.57 -2.62 15.84
N MET A 43 -6.40 -1.69 16.26
CA MET A 43 -6.08 -0.30 16.62
C MET A 43 -5.58 0.59 15.47
N SER A 44 -5.56 0.12 14.20
CA SER A 44 -5.11 0.95 13.09
C SER A 44 -5.99 2.18 12.90
N PHE A 45 -7.30 2.03 13.02
CA PHE A 45 -8.25 3.14 12.95
C PHE A 45 -8.08 4.12 14.11
N GLU A 46 -7.99 3.63 15.36
CA GLU A 46 -7.82 4.44 16.56
C GLU A 46 -6.49 5.21 16.57
N PHE A 47 -5.43 4.60 16.06
CA PHE A 47 -4.14 5.28 15.88
C PHE A 47 -4.21 6.35 14.79
N SER A 48 -5.00 6.14 13.74
CA SER A 48 -5.26 7.15 12.72
C SER A 48 -6.02 8.34 13.31
N LEU A 49 -7.06 8.09 14.13
CA LEU A 49 -7.79 9.15 14.85
C LEU A 49 -6.88 9.92 15.82
N THR A 50 -5.96 9.23 16.50
CA THR A 50 -4.97 9.89 17.35
C THR A 50 -4.07 10.80 16.54
N SER A 51 -3.60 10.33 15.37
CA SER A 51 -2.73 11.11 14.50
C SER A 51 -3.42 12.33 13.92
N GLU A 52 -4.67 12.21 13.43
CA GLU A 52 -5.41 13.33 12.88
C GLU A 52 -5.62 14.45 13.90
N ARG A 53 -5.99 14.09 15.14
CA ARG A 53 -6.24 15.06 16.22
C ARG A 53 -4.99 15.79 16.65
N VAL A 54 -3.85 15.10 16.69
CA VAL A 54 -2.55 15.73 16.99
C VAL A 54 -2.15 16.69 15.87
N LEU A 55 -2.28 16.30 14.60
CA LEU A 55 -1.99 17.18 13.46
C LEU A 55 -2.90 18.41 13.45
N GLY A 56 -4.21 18.21 13.61
CA GLY A 56 -5.21 19.29 13.64
C GLY A 56 -4.94 20.30 14.75
N ALA A 57 -4.65 19.84 15.99
CA ALA A 57 -4.28 20.71 17.11
C ALA A 57 -3.00 21.54 16.84
N ASN A 58 -2.14 21.08 15.92
CA ASN A 58 -0.94 21.82 15.50
C ASN A 58 -1.16 22.66 14.23
N GLY A 59 -2.43 22.87 13.81
CA GLY A 59 -2.80 23.69 12.66
C GLY A 59 -2.44 23.10 11.29
N ILE A 60 -2.19 21.80 11.24
CA ILE A 60 -1.87 21.05 10.01
C ILE A 60 -3.17 20.50 9.44
N LYS A 61 -3.40 20.71 8.15
CA LYS A 61 -4.54 20.14 7.44
C LYS A 61 -4.40 18.62 7.31
N VAL A 62 -5.50 17.90 7.47
CA VAL A 62 -5.52 16.44 7.45
C VAL A 62 -6.53 15.93 6.44
N TYR A 63 -6.13 14.94 5.67
CA TYR A 63 -6.99 14.16 4.79
C TYR A 63 -6.95 12.69 5.25
N MET A 64 -8.01 12.22 5.89
CA MET A 64 -8.10 10.86 6.40
C MET A 64 -8.99 10.01 5.51
N PHE A 65 -8.51 8.82 5.11
CA PHE A 65 -9.35 7.88 4.38
C PHE A 65 -10.51 7.36 5.25
N GLU A 66 -11.70 7.29 4.63
CA GLU A 66 -12.93 6.79 5.26
C GLU A 66 -12.86 5.33 5.67
N ASP A 67 -12.01 4.56 5.00
CA ASP A 67 -11.83 3.13 5.20
C ASP A 67 -10.39 2.74 4.91
N VAL A 68 -10.04 1.48 5.17
CA VAL A 68 -8.73 0.89 4.84
C VAL A 68 -8.37 1.17 3.37
N ARG A 69 -7.15 1.60 3.12
CA ARG A 69 -6.63 1.80 1.75
C ARG A 69 -5.22 1.24 1.60
N PRO A 70 -4.91 0.71 0.41
CA PRO A 70 -3.57 0.26 0.06
C PRO A 70 -2.51 1.35 0.10
N VAL A 71 -1.27 0.97 0.43
CA VAL A 71 -0.10 1.86 0.35
C VAL A 71 0.03 2.55 -1.02
N PRO A 72 -0.15 1.86 -2.18
CA PRO A 72 -0.07 2.53 -3.47
C PRO A 72 -1.07 3.67 -3.68
N ILE A 73 -2.29 3.56 -3.14
CA ILE A 73 -3.28 4.64 -3.19
C ILE A 73 -2.82 5.83 -2.34
N CYS A 74 -2.22 5.57 -1.18
CA CYS A 74 -1.70 6.61 -0.29
C CYS A 74 -0.52 7.36 -0.93
N SER A 75 0.40 6.61 -1.57
CA SER A 75 1.52 7.15 -2.32
C SER A 75 1.07 8.05 -3.48
N TYR A 76 0.04 7.63 -4.20
CA TYR A 76 -0.59 8.45 -5.25
C TYR A 76 -1.25 9.70 -4.67
N ALA A 77 -1.99 9.54 -3.58
CA ALA A 77 -2.79 10.60 -2.98
C ALA A 77 -1.96 11.81 -2.56
N VAL A 78 -0.76 11.61 -2.00
CA VAL A 78 0.09 12.71 -1.54
C VAL A 78 0.50 13.63 -2.69
N SER A 79 0.92 13.06 -3.79
CA SER A 79 1.29 13.83 -5.00
C SER A 79 0.07 14.45 -5.67
N HIS A 80 -1.06 13.72 -5.74
CA HIS A 80 -2.29 14.17 -6.37
C HIS A 80 -2.92 15.37 -5.65
N LEU A 81 -2.97 15.33 -4.31
CA LEU A 81 -3.51 16.41 -3.48
C LEU A 81 -2.47 17.50 -3.15
N GLY A 82 -1.22 17.33 -3.55
CA GLY A 82 -0.12 18.25 -3.23
C GLY A 82 0.21 18.30 -1.73
N CYS A 83 -0.07 17.23 -0.99
CA CYS A 83 0.24 17.14 0.44
C CYS A 83 1.75 17.00 0.68
N ILE A 84 2.18 17.32 1.91
CA ILE A 84 3.61 17.26 2.28
C ILE A 84 4.03 15.86 2.75
N SER A 85 3.09 15.06 3.26
CA SER A 85 3.41 13.76 3.86
C SER A 85 2.19 12.83 3.91
N VAL A 86 2.47 11.54 4.10
CA VAL A 86 1.47 10.52 4.45
C VAL A 86 1.87 9.80 5.73
N ILE A 87 0.90 9.55 6.58
CA ILE A 87 0.99 8.58 7.67
C ILE A 87 0.22 7.34 7.26
N MET A 88 0.88 6.19 7.25
CA MET A 88 0.26 4.88 7.04
C MET A 88 0.40 4.01 8.28
N ILE A 89 -0.73 3.65 8.88
CA ILE A 89 -0.77 2.80 10.06
C ILE A 89 -0.89 1.34 9.61
N THR A 90 0.23 0.63 9.62
CA THR A 90 0.32 -0.75 9.15
C THR A 90 1.59 -1.43 9.65
N ALA A 91 1.56 -2.74 9.79
CA ALA A 91 2.75 -3.58 9.93
C ALA A 91 2.91 -4.55 8.73
N SER A 92 2.30 -4.22 7.56
CA SER A 92 2.40 -5.02 6.33
C SER A 92 1.99 -6.48 6.59
N HIS A 93 2.83 -7.44 6.24
CA HIS A 93 2.60 -8.88 6.34
C HIS A 93 3.00 -9.50 7.68
N ASN A 94 3.40 -8.70 8.67
CA ASN A 94 3.78 -9.23 10.00
C ASN A 94 2.58 -9.88 10.72
N PRO A 95 2.82 -10.76 11.73
CA PRO A 95 1.77 -11.34 12.56
C PRO A 95 0.81 -10.29 13.15
N LYS A 96 -0.40 -10.74 13.52
CA LYS A 96 -1.51 -9.87 13.94
C LYS A 96 -1.22 -9.02 15.20
N GLU A 97 -0.30 -9.46 16.04
CA GLU A 97 0.09 -8.76 17.27
C GLU A 97 0.89 -7.47 17.00
N TYR A 98 1.35 -7.28 15.76
CA TYR A 98 2.15 -6.13 15.37
C TYR A 98 1.30 -5.06 14.71
N ASN A 99 1.63 -3.81 14.99
CA ASN A 99 1.21 -2.67 14.20
C ASN A 99 2.40 -1.73 14.00
N GLY A 100 2.28 -0.73 13.14
CA GLY A 100 3.39 0.16 12.81
C GLY A 100 2.92 1.53 12.33
N TYR A 101 3.86 2.44 12.27
CA TYR A 101 3.68 3.82 11.86
C TYR A 101 4.72 4.12 10.78
N LYS A 102 4.28 4.19 9.52
CA LYS A 102 5.12 4.51 8.36
C LYS A 102 4.85 5.94 7.92
N VAL A 103 5.89 6.68 7.54
CA VAL A 103 5.78 8.04 7.01
C VAL A 103 6.36 8.08 5.61
N TYR A 104 5.61 8.72 4.70
CA TYR A 104 6.00 8.93 3.31
C TYR A 104 6.14 10.43 3.05
N GLY A 105 7.06 10.79 2.16
CA GLY A 105 7.29 12.17 1.72
C GLY A 105 6.27 12.65 0.69
N GLU A 106 6.44 13.88 0.23
CA GLU A 106 5.60 14.50 -0.80
C GLU A 106 5.72 13.83 -2.18
N ASP A 107 6.81 13.12 -2.41
CA ASP A 107 7.08 12.31 -3.59
C ASP A 107 6.32 10.96 -3.60
N GLY A 108 5.64 10.63 -2.51
CA GLY A 108 4.96 9.35 -2.32
C GLY A 108 5.90 8.18 -1.97
N ALA A 109 7.20 8.41 -1.86
CA ALA A 109 8.15 7.42 -1.37
C ALA A 109 8.24 7.42 0.16
N GLN A 110 8.61 6.28 0.74
CA GLN A 110 8.87 6.23 2.17
C GLN A 110 9.99 7.23 2.54
N MET A 111 9.75 8.04 3.58
CA MET A 111 10.63 9.14 3.98
C MET A 111 12.11 8.70 4.06
N SER A 112 12.99 9.49 3.43
CA SER A 112 14.42 9.20 3.38
C SER A 112 15.05 9.15 4.78
N PRO A 113 16.20 8.49 4.96
CA PRO A 113 16.90 8.45 6.24
C PRO A 113 17.24 9.84 6.78
N GLU A 114 17.57 10.80 5.91
CA GLU A 114 17.89 12.18 6.28
C GLU A 114 16.66 12.92 6.81
N ALA A 115 15.54 12.90 6.06
CA ALA A 115 14.29 13.49 6.49
C ALA A 115 13.77 12.84 7.77
N THR A 116 13.87 11.50 7.87
CA THR A 116 13.51 10.75 9.08
C THR A 116 14.35 11.21 10.29
N ALA A 117 15.66 11.44 10.12
CA ALA A 117 16.51 11.93 11.20
C ALA A 117 16.07 13.33 11.67
N GLY A 118 15.59 14.18 10.75
CA GLY A 118 14.96 15.47 11.07
C GLY A 118 13.75 15.31 11.98
N VAL A 119 12.80 14.44 11.60
CA VAL A 119 11.59 14.15 12.40
C VAL A 119 11.96 13.56 13.78
N VAL A 120 12.91 12.61 13.82
CA VAL A 120 13.34 11.95 15.07
C VAL A 120 13.86 12.93 16.10
N LYS A 121 14.56 14.00 15.70
CA LYS A 121 15.02 15.06 16.63
C LYS A 121 13.84 15.69 17.37
N PHE A 122 12.75 16.00 16.67
CA PHE A 122 11.54 16.53 17.30
C PHE A 122 10.85 15.50 18.18
N ILE A 123 10.77 14.24 17.74
CA ILE A 123 10.20 13.14 18.56
C ILE A 123 10.97 13.00 19.87
N GLN A 124 12.30 13.09 19.84
CA GLN A 124 13.14 12.97 21.04
C GLN A 124 12.88 14.07 22.08
N SER A 125 12.58 15.29 21.62
CA SER A 125 12.25 16.43 22.49
C SER A 125 10.78 16.45 22.93
N THR A 126 9.92 15.66 22.33
CA THR A 126 8.47 15.61 22.65
C THR A 126 8.22 14.72 23.88
N PRO A 127 7.48 15.19 24.90
CA PRO A 127 7.10 14.37 26.04
C PRO A 127 6.11 13.27 25.64
N TYR A 128 5.98 12.24 26.47
CA TYR A 128 4.99 11.16 26.25
C TYR A 128 3.55 11.55 26.61
N PHE A 129 3.38 12.52 27.51
CA PHE A 129 2.09 12.92 28.06
C PHE A 129 1.85 14.42 27.82
N GLY A 130 0.58 14.83 27.87
CA GLY A 130 0.20 16.22 27.72
C GLY A 130 0.26 16.74 26.27
N ILE A 131 0.29 15.84 25.28
CA ILE A 131 0.24 16.21 23.86
C ILE A 131 -1.17 16.65 23.54
N GLU A 132 -1.30 17.88 23.04
CA GLU A 132 -2.59 18.44 22.63
C GLU A 132 -3.18 17.68 21.45
N LYS A 133 -4.50 17.52 21.51
CA LYS A 133 -5.32 16.88 20.46
C LYS A 133 -6.48 17.81 20.15
N GLU A 134 -6.82 17.96 18.88
CA GLU A 134 -8.01 18.70 18.47
C GLU A 134 -9.26 18.06 19.09
N ASP A 135 -10.13 18.89 19.66
CA ASP A 135 -11.39 18.42 20.25
C ASP A 135 -12.40 18.15 19.13
N VAL A 136 -12.34 16.94 18.61
CA VAL A 136 -13.25 16.45 17.57
C VAL A 136 -14.19 15.43 18.20
N LYS A 137 -15.46 15.47 17.82
CA LYS A 137 -16.43 14.44 18.25
C LYS A 137 -15.86 13.06 17.98
N SER A 138 -15.95 12.17 18.96
CA SER A 138 -15.54 10.78 18.77
C SER A 138 -16.35 10.14 17.64
N VAL A 139 -15.67 9.51 16.70
CA VAL A 139 -16.27 8.82 15.56
C VAL A 139 -15.83 7.37 15.55
N GLU A 140 -16.73 6.49 15.13
CA GLU A 140 -16.39 5.11 14.75
C GLU A 140 -16.20 5.04 13.23
N ARG A 141 -15.48 4.02 12.74
CA ARG A 141 -15.27 3.82 11.30
C ARG A 141 -16.57 3.87 10.49
N LYS A 142 -17.65 3.25 11.01
CA LYS A 142 -18.98 3.29 10.37
C LYS A 142 -19.56 4.70 10.19
N ASP A 143 -19.14 5.66 11.02
CA ASP A 143 -19.66 7.03 11.00
C ASP A 143 -19.07 7.85 9.85
N ILE A 144 -17.92 7.46 9.32
CA ILE A 144 -17.23 8.14 8.23
C ILE A 144 -17.25 7.35 6.90
N LEU A 145 -17.61 6.08 6.94
CA LEU A 145 -17.68 5.22 5.75
C LEU A 145 -18.69 5.79 4.73
N GLY A 146 -18.27 5.91 3.48
CA GLY A 146 -19.06 6.50 2.40
C GLY A 146 -19.26 8.02 2.48
N LYS A 147 -18.47 8.71 3.31
CA LYS A 147 -18.59 10.16 3.53
C LYS A 147 -17.44 10.97 2.94
N ASP A 148 -17.06 10.66 1.71
CA ASP A 148 -16.05 11.41 0.97
C ASP A 148 -16.37 12.91 0.95
N GLY A 149 -15.38 13.76 1.29
CA GLY A 149 -15.53 15.21 1.43
C GLY A 149 -16.10 15.69 2.78
N PHE A 150 -16.50 14.78 3.70
CA PHE A 150 -17.03 15.15 5.00
C PHE A 150 -15.96 15.79 5.89
N LYS A 151 -16.30 16.88 6.55
CA LYS A 151 -15.41 17.57 7.50
C LYS A 151 -15.69 17.11 8.92
N LEU A 152 -14.70 16.49 9.54
CA LEU A 152 -14.73 16.20 10.98
C LEU A 152 -14.44 17.45 11.80
N SER A 153 -13.60 18.37 11.26
CA SER A 153 -13.33 19.70 11.81
C SER A 153 -12.93 20.66 10.69
N GLU A 154 -12.49 21.87 11.04
CA GLU A 154 -11.92 22.82 10.08
C GLU A 154 -10.66 22.26 9.40
N ASN A 155 -9.84 21.54 10.16
CA ASN A 155 -8.57 21.00 9.69
C ASN A 155 -8.70 19.58 9.12
N ILE A 156 -9.71 18.78 9.49
CA ILE A 156 -9.79 17.36 9.18
C ILE A 156 -10.91 17.08 8.18
N THR A 157 -10.54 16.55 7.02
CA THR A 157 -11.46 16.17 5.94
C THR A 157 -11.34 14.68 5.65
N VAL A 158 -12.47 14.01 5.57
CA VAL A 158 -12.55 12.59 5.12
C VAL A 158 -12.41 12.53 3.61
N ILE A 159 -11.59 11.62 3.11
CA ILE A 159 -11.40 11.35 1.68
C ILE A 159 -11.74 9.90 1.37
N GLY A 160 -12.12 9.61 0.12
CA GLY A 160 -12.57 8.27 -0.25
C GLY A 160 -12.70 8.09 -1.75
N LYS A 161 -13.90 7.77 -2.19
CA LYS A 161 -14.20 7.30 -3.55
C LYS A 161 -13.71 8.20 -4.67
N SER A 162 -13.79 9.51 -4.55
CA SER A 162 -13.34 10.43 -5.61
C SER A 162 -11.85 10.25 -5.90
N LEU A 163 -11.03 10.15 -4.86
CA LEU A 163 -9.61 9.90 -4.98
C LEU A 163 -9.30 8.50 -5.52
N ASP A 164 -10.07 7.48 -5.09
CA ASP A 164 -9.94 6.13 -5.63
C ASP A 164 -10.20 6.10 -7.14
N ASP A 165 -11.25 6.79 -7.61
CA ASP A 165 -11.59 6.86 -9.03
C ASP A 165 -10.48 7.54 -9.85
N ASP A 166 -9.87 8.61 -9.34
CA ASP A 166 -8.72 9.28 -9.96
C ASP A 166 -7.50 8.35 -10.02
N TYR A 167 -7.22 7.62 -8.92
CA TYR A 167 -6.16 6.62 -8.89
C TYR A 167 -6.38 5.54 -9.95
N TYR A 168 -7.58 4.95 -10.03
CA TYR A 168 -7.90 3.92 -11.02
C TYR A 168 -7.77 4.44 -12.45
N ALA A 169 -8.17 5.69 -12.69
CA ALA A 169 -8.00 6.31 -14.00
C ALA A 169 -6.52 6.48 -14.39
N GLN A 170 -5.64 6.75 -13.42
CA GLN A 170 -4.21 6.86 -13.68
C GLN A 170 -3.55 5.49 -13.93
N ILE A 171 -3.80 4.50 -13.06
CA ILE A 171 -3.15 3.19 -13.24
C ILE A 171 -3.66 2.44 -14.47
N SER A 172 -4.90 2.72 -14.92
CA SER A 172 -5.40 2.17 -16.19
C SER A 172 -4.54 2.56 -17.39
N LYS A 173 -3.87 3.71 -17.35
CA LYS A 173 -2.97 4.18 -18.42
C LYS A 173 -1.64 3.42 -18.45
N LEU A 174 -1.33 2.65 -17.42
CA LEU A 174 -0.11 1.85 -17.33
C LEU A 174 -0.25 0.46 -17.98
N SER A 175 -1.44 0.14 -18.50
CA SER A 175 -1.65 -1.11 -19.24
C SER A 175 -0.77 -1.14 -20.49
N LEU A 176 0.04 -2.19 -20.60
CA LEU A 176 0.97 -2.36 -21.73
C LEU A 176 0.40 -3.19 -22.87
N SER A 177 -0.80 -3.76 -22.72
CA SER A 177 -1.41 -4.59 -23.77
C SER A 177 -2.92 -4.77 -23.61
N ASP A 178 -3.67 -3.71 -23.91
CA ASP A 178 -5.14 -3.78 -23.90
C ASP A 178 -5.67 -4.81 -24.89
N GLU A 179 -4.97 -5.05 -26.01
CA GLU A 179 -5.36 -6.08 -26.98
C GLU A 179 -5.30 -7.49 -26.39
N ALA A 180 -4.23 -7.81 -25.66
CA ALA A 180 -4.10 -9.12 -25.00
C ALA A 180 -5.18 -9.29 -23.94
N VAL A 181 -5.45 -8.26 -23.14
CA VAL A 181 -6.52 -8.27 -22.14
C VAL A 181 -7.89 -8.49 -22.80
N LYS A 182 -8.21 -7.76 -23.87
CA LYS A 182 -9.47 -7.93 -24.61
C LYS A 182 -9.61 -9.33 -25.20
N LYS A 183 -8.50 -9.93 -25.66
CA LYS A 183 -8.47 -11.26 -26.28
C LYS A 183 -8.68 -12.39 -25.29
N VAL A 184 -8.04 -12.34 -24.12
CA VAL A 184 -8.01 -13.46 -23.17
C VAL A 184 -8.68 -13.15 -21.82
N GLY A 185 -9.00 -11.91 -21.54
CA GLY A 185 -9.50 -11.50 -20.23
C GLY A 185 -10.83 -12.15 -19.82
N LYS A 186 -11.64 -12.55 -20.79
CA LYS A 186 -12.91 -13.28 -20.55
C LYS A 186 -12.71 -14.78 -20.29
N ASP A 187 -11.61 -15.34 -20.77
CA ASP A 187 -11.33 -16.77 -20.70
C ASP A 187 -10.45 -17.13 -19.50
N ILE A 188 -9.60 -16.20 -19.07
CA ILE A 188 -8.74 -16.40 -17.90
C ILE A 188 -9.56 -16.45 -16.62
N LYS A 189 -9.35 -17.48 -15.83
CA LYS A 189 -10.02 -17.69 -14.55
C LYS A 189 -9.07 -17.40 -13.39
N ILE A 190 -9.35 -16.35 -12.65
CA ILE A 190 -8.51 -15.90 -11.53
C ILE A 190 -9.27 -16.09 -10.22
N VAL A 191 -8.61 -16.65 -9.23
CA VAL A 191 -8.99 -16.57 -7.82
C VAL A 191 -8.16 -15.50 -7.14
N TYR A 192 -8.80 -14.63 -6.38
CA TYR A 192 -8.15 -13.59 -5.63
C TYR A 192 -8.44 -13.68 -4.13
N SER A 193 -7.43 -13.47 -3.31
CA SER A 193 -7.57 -13.26 -1.87
C SER A 193 -6.89 -11.98 -1.43
N PRO A 194 -7.59 -11.05 -0.78
CA PRO A 194 -6.99 -9.91 -0.09
C PRO A 194 -6.35 -10.29 1.26
N ILE A 195 -6.44 -11.53 1.68
CA ILE A 195 -5.95 -12.05 2.97
C ILE A 195 -6.39 -11.12 4.13
N HIS A 196 -7.70 -10.81 4.19
CA HIS A 196 -8.32 -9.87 5.14
C HIS A 196 -7.81 -8.43 5.08
N GLY A 197 -7.03 -8.06 4.07
CA GLY A 197 -6.41 -6.75 3.92
C GLY A 197 -7.25 -5.73 3.15
N SER A 198 -6.60 -4.63 2.79
CA SER A 198 -7.20 -3.47 2.10
C SER A 198 -7.39 -3.68 0.58
N GLY A 199 -6.90 -4.80 0.03
CA GLY A 199 -6.84 -5.01 -1.42
C GLY A 199 -8.16 -5.38 -2.09
N PHE A 200 -9.20 -5.80 -1.35
CA PHE A 200 -10.44 -6.33 -1.95
C PHE A 200 -11.06 -5.36 -2.97
N VAL A 201 -11.42 -4.17 -2.53
CA VAL A 201 -12.10 -3.20 -3.40
C VAL A 201 -11.20 -2.73 -4.56
N PRO A 202 -9.96 -2.26 -4.34
CA PRO A 202 -9.15 -1.72 -5.43
C PRO A 202 -8.74 -2.77 -6.47
N VAL A 203 -8.33 -3.96 -6.05
CA VAL A 203 -7.89 -5.01 -7.00
C VAL A 203 -9.05 -5.52 -7.83
N THR A 204 -10.20 -5.84 -7.20
CA THR A 204 -11.37 -6.32 -7.95
C THR A 204 -11.94 -5.24 -8.86
N THR A 205 -11.92 -3.97 -8.44
CA THR A 205 -12.35 -2.84 -9.28
C THR A 205 -11.47 -2.70 -10.50
N MET A 206 -10.16 -2.78 -10.35
CA MET A 206 -9.24 -2.67 -11.49
C MET A 206 -9.36 -3.83 -12.46
N LEU A 207 -9.42 -5.06 -11.97
CA LEU A 207 -9.61 -6.22 -12.82
C LEU A 207 -10.95 -6.17 -13.56
N ALA A 208 -12.02 -5.75 -12.91
CA ALA A 208 -13.31 -5.53 -13.55
C ALA A 208 -13.27 -4.44 -14.65
N LYS A 209 -12.57 -3.31 -14.40
CA LYS A 209 -12.34 -2.26 -15.42
C LYS A 209 -11.57 -2.79 -16.63
N MET A 210 -10.67 -3.75 -16.43
CA MET A 210 -9.97 -4.45 -17.50
C MET A 210 -10.81 -5.52 -18.20
N GLY A 211 -12.03 -5.79 -17.74
CA GLY A 211 -12.90 -6.84 -18.29
C GLY A 211 -12.52 -8.26 -17.82
N ILE A 212 -11.77 -8.37 -16.73
CA ILE A 212 -11.37 -9.64 -16.12
C ILE A 212 -12.26 -9.92 -14.93
N SER A 213 -12.90 -11.08 -14.91
CA SER A 213 -13.68 -11.55 -13.77
C SER A 213 -12.81 -12.35 -12.81
N VAL A 214 -13.00 -12.11 -11.50
CA VAL A 214 -12.28 -12.84 -10.46
C VAL A 214 -13.26 -13.51 -9.50
N SER A 215 -12.92 -14.71 -9.04
CA SER A 215 -13.57 -15.35 -7.89
C SER A 215 -12.81 -15.00 -6.64
N VAL A 216 -13.46 -14.42 -5.65
CA VAL A 216 -12.82 -14.00 -4.40
C VAL A 216 -12.99 -15.10 -3.35
N VAL A 217 -11.96 -15.30 -2.51
CA VAL A 217 -12.07 -16.16 -1.32
C VAL A 217 -12.94 -15.46 -0.29
N GLU A 218 -14.19 -15.91 -0.14
CA GLU A 218 -15.20 -15.22 0.68
C GLU A 218 -14.80 -15.09 2.14
N GLU A 219 -14.14 -16.10 2.71
CA GLU A 219 -13.69 -16.12 4.10
C GLU A 219 -12.56 -15.12 4.37
N GLN A 220 -11.83 -14.69 3.32
CA GLN A 220 -10.69 -13.75 3.43
C GLN A 220 -11.00 -12.37 2.83
N LYS A 221 -12.22 -12.17 2.35
CA LYS A 221 -12.63 -11.02 1.53
C LYS A 221 -12.64 -9.69 2.30
N TYR A 222 -13.20 -9.74 3.51
CA TYR A 222 -13.38 -8.53 4.32
C TYR A 222 -12.26 -8.35 5.36
N PRO A 223 -12.02 -7.09 5.74
CA PRO A 223 -11.13 -6.76 6.84
C PRO A 223 -11.44 -7.56 8.11
N ASP A 224 -10.43 -8.26 8.63
CA ASP A 224 -10.49 -8.97 9.90
C ASP A 224 -9.21 -8.70 10.71
N THR A 225 -9.37 -8.05 11.86
CA THR A 225 -8.25 -7.67 12.74
C THR A 225 -7.49 -8.86 13.32
N GLU A 226 -8.14 -10.03 13.38
CA GLU A 226 -7.54 -11.26 13.91
C GLU A 226 -6.88 -12.12 12.82
N PHE A 227 -7.08 -11.79 11.54
CA PHE A 227 -6.62 -12.61 10.41
C PHE A 227 -6.97 -14.08 10.59
N SER A 228 -8.24 -14.35 10.96
CA SER A 228 -8.71 -15.63 11.53
C SER A 228 -8.41 -16.87 10.69
N THR A 229 -8.15 -16.71 9.38
CA THR A 229 -7.90 -17.84 8.47
C THR A 229 -6.41 -18.12 8.22
N VAL A 230 -5.51 -17.25 8.71
CA VAL A 230 -4.06 -17.36 8.47
C VAL A 230 -3.26 -17.01 9.71
N ALA A 231 -2.16 -17.72 9.94
CA ALA A 231 -1.25 -17.38 11.04
C ALA A 231 -0.41 -16.13 10.72
N MET A 232 -0.08 -15.94 9.45
CA MET A 232 0.67 -14.78 8.94
C MET A 232 0.07 -14.34 7.61
N PRO A 233 -0.37 -13.07 7.48
CA PRO A 233 -0.99 -12.56 6.25
C PRO A 233 0.06 -12.19 5.20
N ASN A 234 0.94 -13.14 4.86
CA ASN A 234 2.01 -12.96 3.88
C ASN A 234 1.70 -13.80 2.63
N PRO A 235 1.41 -13.18 1.47
CA PRO A 235 1.04 -13.89 0.24
C PRO A 235 2.15 -14.75 -0.35
N GLU A 236 3.39 -14.63 0.13
CA GLU A 236 4.49 -15.53 -0.24
C GLU A 236 4.50 -16.84 0.56
N GLN A 237 3.67 -16.96 1.60
CA GLN A 237 3.54 -18.16 2.40
C GLN A 237 2.47 -19.10 1.82
N PRO A 238 2.77 -20.41 1.68
CA PRO A 238 1.80 -21.38 1.15
C PRO A 238 0.46 -21.39 1.90
N ASP A 239 0.50 -21.27 3.24
CA ASP A 239 -0.70 -21.29 4.07
C ASP A 239 -1.63 -20.10 3.80
N ALA A 240 -1.08 -18.94 3.43
CA ALA A 240 -1.87 -17.75 3.15
C ALA A 240 -2.70 -17.90 1.86
N LEU A 241 -2.19 -18.62 0.86
CA LEU A 241 -2.88 -18.88 -0.41
C LEU A 241 -3.63 -20.22 -0.45
N LYS A 242 -3.58 -21.02 0.62
CA LYS A 242 -4.18 -22.36 0.65
C LYS A 242 -5.66 -22.34 0.27
N MET A 243 -6.47 -21.50 0.91
CA MET A 243 -7.91 -21.38 0.61
C MET A 243 -8.15 -20.93 -0.84
N GLY A 244 -7.31 -20.03 -1.36
CA GLY A 244 -7.36 -19.58 -2.75
C GLY A 244 -7.07 -20.75 -3.73
N ILE A 245 -6.08 -21.57 -3.43
CA ILE A 245 -5.72 -22.75 -4.23
C ILE A 245 -6.86 -23.80 -4.20
N GLU A 246 -7.41 -24.07 -3.01
CA GLU A 246 -8.54 -24.99 -2.87
C GLU A 246 -9.78 -24.52 -3.65
N LEU A 247 -10.06 -23.21 -3.64
CA LEU A 247 -11.13 -22.62 -4.45
C LEU A 247 -10.81 -22.71 -5.94
N ALA A 248 -9.58 -22.42 -6.34
CA ALA A 248 -9.13 -22.49 -7.73
C ALA A 248 -9.20 -23.90 -8.30
N ASP A 249 -8.90 -24.93 -7.50
CA ASP A 249 -9.07 -26.33 -7.90
C ASP A 249 -10.54 -26.68 -8.13
N LYS A 250 -11.44 -26.23 -7.26
CA LYS A 250 -12.89 -26.44 -7.42
C LYS A 250 -13.47 -25.77 -8.66
N LEU A 251 -12.96 -24.57 -9.00
CA LEU A 251 -13.45 -23.76 -10.12
C LEU A 251 -12.72 -24.04 -11.44
N GLY A 252 -11.65 -24.85 -11.43
CA GLY A 252 -10.77 -25.03 -12.58
C GLY A 252 -10.11 -23.73 -13.00
N SER A 253 -9.63 -22.92 -12.04
CA SER A 253 -9.00 -21.63 -12.31
C SER A 253 -7.53 -21.80 -12.71
N ASP A 254 -7.01 -20.79 -13.42
CA ASP A 254 -5.66 -20.79 -13.98
C ASP A 254 -4.62 -20.21 -13.01
N ILE A 255 -5.04 -19.17 -12.27
CA ILE A 255 -4.15 -18.36 -11.43
C ILE A 255 -4.83 -18.08 -10.08
N VAL A 256 -4.03 -18.10 -9.02
CA VAL A 256 -4.41 -17.58 -7.71
C VAL A 256 -3.51 -16.37 -7.40
N ILE A 257 -4.14 -15.27 -6.99
CA ILE A 257 -3.44 -14.04 -6.58
C ILE A 257 -3.82 -13.74 -5.14
N GLY A 258 -2.84 -13.41 -4.31
CA GLY A 258 -3.04 -12.89 -2.96
C GLY A 258 -2.29 -11.59 -2.74
N THR A 259 -2.83 -10.70 -1.91
CA THR A 259 -2.15 -9.47 -1.47
C THR A 259 -2.08 -9.41 0.04
N ASP A 260 -1.02 -8.78 0.56
CA ASP A 260 -0.87 -8.58 2.00
C ASP A 260 -1.79 -7.45 2.54
N PRO A 261 -1.88 -7.24 3.86
CA PRO A 261 -2.87 -6.33 4.45
C PRO A 261 -2.83 -4.89 3.95
N ASP A 262 -1.67 -4.32 3.67
CA ASP A 262 -1.51 -2.97 3.11
C ASP A 262 -1.33 -2.97 1.58
N CYS A 263 -1.50 -4.15 0.96
CA CYS A 263 -1.59 -4.38 -0.48
C CYS A 263 -0.44 -3.75 -1.29
N ASP A 264 0.77 -3.78 -0.73
CA ASP A 264 2.00 -3.39 -1.40
C ASP A 264 2.81 -4.61 -1.89
N ARG A 265 2.36 -5.83 -1.58
CA ARG A 265 2.94 -7.11 -2.00
C ARG A 265 1.90 -8.00 -2.65
N MET A 266 2.40 -8.87 -3.52
CA MET A 266 1.61 -9.84 -4.26
C MET A 266 2.26 -11.22 -4.22
N GLY A 267 1.48 -12.25 -3.95
CA GLY A 267 1.83 -13.65 -4.15
C GLY A 267 1.00 -14.26 -5.28
N ILE A 268 1.60 -15.13 -6.06
CA ILE A 268 0.95 -15.79 -7.20
C ILE A 268 1.18 -17.29 -7.14
N ALA A 269 0.11 -18.07 -7.36
CA ALA A 269 0.22 -19.48 -7.65
C ALA A 269 -0.35 -19.78 -9.04
N ILE A 270 0.35 -20.62 -9.78
CA ILE A 270 0.01 -21.05 -11.14
C ILE A 270 0.04 -22.58 -11.25
N ARG A 271 -0.61 -23.14 -12.27
CA ARG A 271 -0.53 -24.58 -12.52
C ARG A 271 0.76 -24.95 -13.20
N ASP A 272 1.41 -26.00 -12.72
CA ASP A 272 2.53 -26.64 -13.40
C ASP A 272 2.04 -27.55 -14.58
N ASN A 273 2.98 -28.19 -15.24
CA ASN A 273 2.70 -29.11 -16.36
C ASN A 273 1.89 -30.35 -15.97
N GLN A 274 1.73 -30.63 -14.68
CA GLN A 274 0.91 -31.72 -14.14
C GLN A 274 -0.47 -31.21 -13.65
N GLY A 275 -0.74 -29.93 -13.81
CA GLY A 275 -1.96 -29.26 -13.36
C GLY A 275 -2.02 -28.95 -11.87
N LYS A 276 -0.91 -29.12 -11.13
CA LYS A 276 -0.83 -28.81 -9.70
C LYS A 276 -0.41 -27.36 -9.52
N PHE A 277 -1.02 -26.67 -8.55
CA PHE A 277 -0.61 -25.32 -8.19
C PHE A 277 0.77 -25.29 -7.53
N ILE A 278 1.62 -24.40 -8.05
CA ILE A 278 2.93 -24.05 -7.47
C ILE A 278 2.95 -22.56 -7.17
N LEU A 279 3.49 -22.21 -6.01
CA LEU A 279 3.66 -20.83 -5.58
C LEU A 279 4.94 -20.25 -6.20
N LEU A 280 4.83 -19.10 -6.84
CA LEU A 280 5.97 -18.35 -7.35
C LEU A 280 6.52 -17.43 -6.25
N ASN A 281 7.84 -17.43 -6.08
CA ASN A 281 8.48 -16.50 -5.15
C ASN A 281 8.65 -15.11 -5.78
N GLY A 282 8.88 -14.09 -4.94
CA GLY A 282 9.00 -12.70 -5.38
C GLY A 282 10.10 -12.47 -6.43
N ASN A 283 11.20 -13.23 -6.39
CA ASN A 283 12.24 -13.14 -7.41
C ASN A 283 11.79 -13.65 -8.78
N GLN A 284 10.99 -14.72 -8.81
CA GLN A 284 10.43 -15.24 -10.06
C GLN A 284 9.41 -14.27 -10.64
N ILE A 285 8.48 -13.77 -9.81
CA ILE A 285 7.47 -12.78 -10.20
C ILE A 285 8.16 -11.52 -10.74
N GLY A 286 9.11 -10.95 -9.98
CA GLY A 286 9.83 -9.74 -10.36
C GLY A 286 10.62 -9.87 -11.66
N ALA A 287 11.27 -11.03 -11.89
CA ALA A 287 11.99 -11.28 -13.12
C ALA A 287 11.05 -11.35 -14.34
N MET A 288 9.90 -12.03 -14.21
CA MET A 288 8.89 -12.12 -15.28
C MET A 288 8.25 -10.77 -15.58
N LEU A 289 7.90 -9.99 -14.55
CA LEU A 289 7.33 -8.66 -14.73
C LEU A 289 8.33 -7.71 -15.40
N MET A 290 9.59 -7.75 -15.00
CA MET A 290 10.66 -6.92 -15.60
C MET A 290 10.84 -7.27 -17.07
N ASP A 291 10.94 -8.55 -17.41
CA ASP A 291 11.09 -9.00 -18.81
C ASP A 291 9.88 -8.55 -19.65
N TYR A 292 8.66 -8.76 -19.14
CA TYR A 292 7.45 -8.36 -19.81
C TYR A 292 7.40 -6.85 -20.08
N ILE A 293 7.67 -6.01 -19.06
CA ILE A 293 7.65 -4.56 -19.18
C ILE A 293 8.66 -4.05 -20.22
N LEU A 294 9.92 -4.52 -20.11
CA LEU A 294 10.99 -4.10 -21.02
C LEU A 294 10.75 -4.61 -22.45
N MET A 295 10.26 -5.83 -22.59
CA MET A 295 9.88 -6.41 -23.88
C MET A 295 8.79 -5.58 -24.56
N ARG A 296 7.73 -5.25 -23.84
CA ARG A 296 6.61 -4.48 -24.39
C ARG A 296 7.05 -3.09 -24.84
N HIS A 297 7.76 -2.35 -24.00
CA HIS A 297 8.30 -1.04 -24.37
C HIS A 297 9.25 -1.12 -25.58
N LYS A 298 10.07 -2.18 -25.67
CA LYS A 298 10.91 -2.38 -26.84
C LYS A 298 10.11 -2.64 -28.11
N GLN A 299 9.07 -3.50 -28.04
CA GLN A 299 8.19 -3.81 -29.17
C GLN A 299 7.42 -2.58 -29.68
N GLU A 300 7.02 -1.70 -28.78
CA GLU A 300 6.30 -0.47 -29.08
C GLU A 300 7.23 0.70 -29.47
N GLY A 301 8.54 0.51 -29.41
CA GLY A 301 9.52 1.58 -29.67
C GLY A 301 9.53 2.69 -28.62
N SER A 302 8.92 2.44 -27.45
CA SER A 302 8.77 3.39 -26.33
C SER A 302 9.83 3.22 -25.25
N LEU A 303 10.77 2.24 -25.39
CA LEU A 303 11.85 2.04 -24.42
C LEU A 303 12.86 3.19 -24.49
N PRO A 304 13.05 3.99 -23.43
CA PRO A 304 13.99 5.09 -23.42
C PRO A 304 15.44 4.60 -23.60
N LYS A 305 16.27 5.37 -24.29
CA LYS A 305 17.71 5.05 -24.47
C LYS A 305 18.48 5.01 -23.14
N ASN A 306 18.01 5.76 -22.13
CA ASN A 306 18.58 5.83 -20.80
C ASN A 306 17.74 5.06 -19.76
N SER A 307 17.05 4.00 -20.20
CA SER A 307 16.24 3.18 -19.30
C SER A 307 17.09 2.60 -18.16
N ALA A 308 16.50 2.55 -16.96
CA ALA A 308 17.14 2.07 -15.75
C ALA A 308 16.23 1.08 -15.01
N VAL A 309 16.86 0.14 -14.33
CA VAL A 309 16.20 -0.77 -13.38
C VAL A 309 16.88 -0.59 -12.03
N VAL A 310 16.08 -0.29 -11.02
CA VAL A 310 16.53 -0.22 -9.62
C VAL A 310 16.07 -1.47 -8.90
N LYS A 311 16.96 -2.17 -8.24
CA LYS A 311 16.64 -3.36 -7.44
C LYS A 311 17.45 -3.40 -6.15
N THR A 312 16.98 -4.18 -5.19
CA THR A 312 17.74 -4.38 -3.96
C THR A 312 18.83 -5.45 -4.12
N ILE A 313 19.85 -5.39 -3.26
CA ILE A 313 20.97 -6.36 -3.24
C ILE A 313 20.52 -7.81 -3.01
N VAL A 314 19.33 -8.03 -2.43
CA VAL A 314 18.76 -9.37 -2.21
C VAL A 314 17.95 -9.88 -3.40
N THR A 315 17.75 -9.07 -4.43
CA THR A 315 17.04 -9.45 -5.65
C THR A 315 17.95 -10.32 -6.55
N THR A 316 17.34 -11.28 -7.21
CA THR A 316 18.05 -12.24 -8.08
C THR A 316 18.94 -11.57 -9.14
N ARG A 317 20.12 -12.15 -9.40
CA ARG A 317 21.01 -11.73 -10.49
C ARG A 317 20.44 -11.98 -11.89
N LEU A 318 19.37 -12.77 -12.02
CA LEU A 318 18.65 -12.92 -13.27
C LEU A 318 18.08 -11.56 -13.74
N ALA A 319 17.60 -10.73 -12.81
CA ALA A 319 17.13 -9.39 -13.11
C ALA A 319 18.20 -8.53 -13.82
N ASP A 320 19.48 -8.62 -13.40
CA ASP A 320 20.58 -7.89 -14.06
C ASP A 320 20.75 -8.34 -15.53
N LYS A 321 20.67 -9.64 -15.78
CA LYS A 321 20.82 -10.20 -17.12
C LYS A 321 19.66 -9.78 -18.03
N ILE A 322 18.44 -9.85 -17.51
CA ILE A 322 17.24 -9.39 -18.23
C ILE A 322 17.38 -7.89 -18.58
N ALA A 323 17.58 -7.02 -17.60
CA ALA A 323 17.67 -5.58 -17.83
C ALA A 323 18.75 -5.22 -18.87
N ARG A 324 19.94 -5.79 -18.74
CA ARG A 324 21.06 -5.55 -19.69
C ARG A 324 20.77 -6.07 -21.10
N SER A 325 20.01 -7.15 -21.27
CA SER A 325 19.62 -7.67 -22.60
C SER A 325 18.72 -6.68 -23.38
N TYR A 326 18.05 -5.79 -22.66
CA TYR A 326 17.28 -4.69 -23.24
C TYR A 326 18.05 -3.37 -23.29
N GLY A 327 19.31 -3.34 -22.85
CA GLY A 327 20.14 -2.13 -22.81
C GLY A 327 19.90 -1.22 -21.60
N ALA A 328 19.15 -1.67 -20.60
CA ALA A 328 18.89 -0.90 -19.40
C ALA A 328 20.06 -0.93 -18.42
N THR A 329 20.30 0.20 -17.75
CA THR A 329 21.26 0.31 -16.65
C THR A 329 20.66 -0.29 -15.38
N VAL A 330 21.47 -1.02 -14.59
CA VAL A 330 21.00 -1.63 -13.33
C VAL A 330 21.67 -0.92 -12.15
N PHE A 331 20.84 -0.51 -11.19
CA PHE A 331 21.27 0.05 -9.92
C PHE A 331 20.90 -0.91 -8.79
N ASP A 332 21.91 -1.32 -8.01
CA ASP A 332 21.74 -2.11 -6.79
C ASP A 332 21.68 -1.17 -5.58
N VAL A 333 20.61 -1.27 -4.80
CA VAL A 333 20.42 -0.47 -3.58
C VAL A 333 20.22 -1.37 -2.34
N LEU A 334 20.25 -0.78 -1.16
CA LEU A 334 19.96 -1.50 0.09
C LEU A 334 18.49 -1.92 0.14
N THR A 335 18.20 -2.92 0.99
CA THR A 335 16.84 -3.40 1.19
C THR A 335 15.97 -2.35 1.87
N GLY A 336 14.81 -2.09 1.28
CA GLY A 336 13.81 -1.12 1.75
C GLY A 336 13.40 -0.16 0.65
N PHE A 337 12.10 0.07 0.50
CA PHE A 337 11.55 0.88 -0.58
C PHE A 337 12.09 2.32 -0.58
N LYS A 338 12.43 2.86 0.60
CA LYS A 338 13.09 4.18 0.77
C LYS A 338 14.43 4.35 0.06
N PHE A 339 15.02 3.26 -0.45
CA PHE A 339 16.26 3.30 -1.22
C PHE A 339 16.02 3.08 -2.72
N ILE A 340 14.79 2.76 -3.12
CA ILE A 340 14.37 2.55 -4.51
C ILE A 340 13.74 3.81 -5.08
N GLY A 341 12.93 4.51 -4.25
CA GLY A 341 12.24 5.75 -4.61
C GLY A 341 13.14 6.98 -4.66
#